data_a0ecaa4c0626e24e5ac3248cb96564b4
#
_entry.id   a0ecaa4c0626e24e5ac3248cb96564b4
#
_cell.length_a   1.000
_cell.length_b   1.000
_cell.length_c   1.000
_cell.angle_alpha   90.00
_cell.angle_beta   90.00
_cell.angle_gamma   90.00
#
_symmetry.space_group_name_H-M   'P 1'
#
loop_
_entity.id
_entity.type
_entity.pdbx_description
1 polymer ?
#
loop_
_entity_poly.entity_id
_entity_poly.type
_entity_poly.pdbx_seq_one_letter_code
_entity_poly.pdbx_strand_id
1 'polypeptide(L)'
;MTTGARVFAAGALVIALAVAAAVIAIQHARLVDAGRHADDLTRDVRERTAERDAARRDVKVVTQYVDRVQVVREKGDTIIKEIPVYVDREADRACVVPVGFVRVHDGAAANLPVGDPGAADAAPSGVALSAVAATVANNYTTCHENAEQLIALQARVRDGEEPAP
;
A
#
# COMPACT_ATOMS: atom_id res chain seq x y z
N MET A 1 -24.81 85.37 1.65
CA MET A 1 -24.13 84.27 2.38
C MET A 1 -22.80 84.81 2.83
N THR A 2 -22.62 84.93 4.16
CA THR A 2 -21.44 85.50 4.78
C THR A 2 -20.21 84.58 4.51
N THR A 3 -19.04 85.15 4.37
CA THR A 3 -17.77 84.44 4.12
C THR A 3 -17.52 83.26 5.09
N GLY A 4 -17.97 83.40 6.34
CA GLY A 4 -17.89 82.37 7.36
C GLY A 4 -18.70 81.10 7.05
N ALA A 5 -19.91 81.24 6.50
CA ALA A 5 -20.76 80.07 6.15
C ALA A 5 -20.14 79.24 5.03
N ARG A 6 -19.41 79.86 4.10
CA ARG A 6 -18.68 79.13 3.02
C ARG A 6 -17.49 78.36 3.54
N VAL A 7 -16.77 78.92 4.53
CA VAL A 7 -15.61 78.22 5.15
C VAL A 7 -16.07 77.02 5.97
N PHE A 8 -17.17 77.12 6.72
CA PHE A 8 -17.74 76.01 7.45
C PHE A 8 -18.26 74.89 6.53
N ALA A 9 -18.93 75.26 5.44
CA ALA A 9 -19.42 74.30 4.45
C ALA A 9 -18.28 73.58 3.74
N ALA A 10 -17.17 74.27 3.39
CA ALA A 10 -16.00 73.65 2.82
C ALA A 10 -15.28 72.72 3.78
N GLY A 11 -15.18 73.08 5.08
CA GLY A 11 -14.60 72.24 6.12
C GLY A 11 -15.40 70.94 6.34
N ALA A 12 -16.74 71.08 6.40
CA ALA A 12 -17.65 69.89 6.52
C ALA A 12 -17.53 68.92 5.33
N LEU A 13 -17.41 69.46 4.13
CA LEU A 13 -17.23 68.64 2.91
C LEU A 13 -15.89 67.86 2.94
N VAL A 14 -14.79 68.50 3.34
CA VAL A 14 -13.46 67.82 3.48
C VAL A 14 -13.53 66.70 4.51
N ILE A 15 -14.15 66.92 5.64
CA ILE A 15 -14.33 65.86 6.67
C ILE A 15 -15.18 64.72 6.14
N ALA A 16 -16.30 64.99 5.46
CA ALA A 16 -17.14 63.99 4.86
C ALA A 16 -16.40 63.14 3.82
N LEU A 17 -15.59 63.75 2.99
CA LEU A 17 -14.75 63.04 2.00
C LEU A 17 -13.67 62.18 2.67
N ALA A 18 -13.05 62.67 3.73
CA ALA A 18 -12.05 61.92 4.48
C ALA A 18 -12.67 60.67 5.17
N VAL A 19 -13.86 60.82 5.75
CA VAL A 19 -14.60 59.70 6.34
C VAL A 19 -15.01 58.69 5.27
N ALA A 20 -15.51 59.13 4.14
CA ALA A 20 -15.86 58.23 3.02
C ALA A 20 -14.64 57.49 2.52
N ALA A 21 -13.49 58.14 2.34
CA ALA A 21 -12.26 57.49 1.95
C ALA A 21 -11.78 56.45 2.95
N ALA A 22 -11.87 56.76 4.26
CA ALA A 22 -11.51 55.82 5.32
C ALA A 22 -12.43 54.57 5.34
N VAL A 23 -13.73 54.78 5.15
CA VAL A 23 -14.71 53.65 5.06
C VAL A 23 -14.42 52.76 3.86
N ILE A 24 -14.13 53.36 2.69
CA ILE A 24 -13.77 52.59 1.48
C ILE A 24 -12.49 51.82 1.70
N ALA A 25 -11.46 52.41 2.30
CA ALA A 25 -10.19 51.73 2.59
C ALA A 25 -10.39 50.52 3.54
N ILE A 26 -11.22 50.70 4.62
CA ILE A 26 -11.53 49.61 5.55
C ILE A 26 -12.31 48.49 4.83
N GLN A 27 -13.29 48.81 4.01
CA GLN A 27 -14.05 47.83 3.25
C GLN A 27 -13.15 47.06 2.27
N HIS A 28 -12.27 47.78 1.58
CA HIS A 28 -11.32 47.15 0.66
C HIS A 28 -10.37 46.18 1.41
N ALA A 29 -9.82 46.58 2.55
CA ALA A 29 -8.99 45.72 3.38
C ALA A 29 -9.74 44.45 3.84
N ARG A 30 -11.00 44.59 4.27
CA ARG A 30 -11.83 43.43 4.65
C ARG A 30 -12.12 42.47 3.48
N LEU A 31 -12.32 42.98 2.27
CA LEU A 31 -12.52 42.16 1.07
C LEU A 31 -11.26 41.39 0.69
N VAL A 32 -10.10 42.04 0.78
CA VAL A 32 -8.80 41.37 0.54
C VAL A 32 -8.52 40.28 1.58
N ASP A 33 -8.80 40.53 2.85
CA ASP A 33 -8.65 39.53 3.92
C ASP A 33 -9.64 38.37 3.74
N ALA A 34 -10.87 38.63 3.41
CA ALA A 34 -11.85 37.58 3.12
C ALA A 34 -11.42 36.72 1.90
N GLY A 35 -10.85 37.36 0.87
CA GLY A 35 -10.29 36.61 -0.28
C GLY A 35 -9.15 35.69 0.13
N ARG A 36 -8.20 36.19 0.93
CA ARG A 36 -7.09 35.35 1.44
C ARG A 36 -7.57 34.16 2.25
N HIS A 37 -8.51 34.38 3.16
CA HIS A 37 -9.10 33.29 3.93
C HIS A 37 -9.83 32.26 3.07
N ALA A 38 -10.52 32.68 2.02
CA ALA A 38 -11.15 31.76 1.08
C ALA A 38 -10.13 30.91 0.31
N ASP A 39 -9.02 31.53 -0.11
CA ASP A 39 -7.92 30.82 -0.77
C ASP A 39 -7.23 29.82 0.15
N ASP A 40 -6.98 30.18 1.40
CA ASP A 40 -6.38 29.29 2.40
C ASP A 40 -7.30 28.10 2.70
N LEU A 41 -8.59 28.34 2.92
CA LEU A 41 -9.57 27.25 3.11
C LEU A 41 -9.65 26.34 1.89
N THR A 42 -9.55 26.89 0.69
CA THR A 42 -9.59 26.10 -0.55
C THR A 42 -8.35 25.20 -0.66
N ARG A 43 -7.16 25.68 -0.25
CA ARG A 43 -5.95 24.86 -0.18
C ARG A 43 -6.09 23.75 0.83
N ASP A 44 -6.54 24.05 2.05
CA ASP A 44 -6.74 23.05 3.11
C ASP A 44 -7.73 21.97 2.68
N VAL A 45 -8.83 22.33 2.04
CA VAL A 45 -9.80 21.35 1.54
C VAL A 45 -9.18 20.45 0.45
N ARG A 46 -8.38 21.00 -0.46
CA ARG A 46 -7.70 20.20 -1.49
C ARG A 46 -6.70 19.24 -0.88
N GLU A 47 -5.89 19.71 0.08
CA GLU A 47 -4.89 18.88 0.78
C GLU A 47 -5.56 17.73 1.54
N ARG A 48 -6.58 18.03 2.35
CA ARG A 48 -7.36 17.02 3.08
C ARG A 48 -8.06 16.03 2.17
N THR A 49 -8.53 16.49 1.02
CA THR A 49 -9.16 15.61 0.03
C THR A 49 -8.13 14.66 -0.58
N ALA A 50 -6.95 15.16 -0.94
CA ALA A 50 -5.86 14.34 -1.47
C ALA A 50 -5.37 13.30 -0.45
N GLU A 51 -5.17 13.69 0.83
CA GLU A 51 -4.82 12.77 1.92
C GLU A 51 -5.86 11.66 2.09
N ARG A 52 -7.14 12.02 2.13
CA ARG A 52 -8.24 11.06 2.26
C ARG A 52 -8.27 10.07 1.09
N ASP A 53 -8.10 10.56 -0.12
CA ASP A 53 -8.16 9.73 -1.32
C ASP A 53 -6.93 8.81 -1.42
N ALA A 54 -5.75 9.26 -0.98
CA ALA A 54 -4.58 8.42 -0.80
C ALA A 54 -4.82 7.30 0.22
N ALA A 55 -5.36 7.64 1.40
CA ALA A 55 -5.68 6.66 2.43
C ALA A 55 -6.72 5.62 1.96
N ARG A 56 -7.72 6.02 1.17
CA ARG A 56 -8.71 5.11 0.59
C ARG A 56 -8.09 4.14 -0.43
N ARG A 57 -7.15 4.62 -1.24
CA ARG A 57 -6.41 3.74 -2.18
C ARG A 57 -5.60 2.70 -1.43
N ASP A 58 -4.86 3.09 -0.40
CA ASP A 58 -4.08 2.18 0.45
C ASP A 58 -4.95 1.07 1.07
N VAL A 59 -6.10 1.44 1.65
CA VAL A 59 -7.05 0.46 2.22
C VAL A 59 -7.54 -0.52 1.17
N LYS A 60 -7.88 -0.06 -0.04
CA LYS A 60 -8.34 -0.92 -1.13
C LYS A 60 -7.28 -1.93 -1.55
N VAL A 61 -6.02 -1.50 -1.72
CA VAL A 61 -4.90 -2.39 -2.10
C VAL A 61 -4.67 -3.44 -1.02
N VAL A 62 -4.65 -3.04 0.26
CA VAL A 62 -4.45 -3.97 1.39
C VAL A 62 -5.59 -5.00 1.47
N THR A 63 -6.83 -4.58 1.33
CA THR A 63 -7.99 -5.51 1.37
C THR A 63 -7.90 -6.53 0.24
N GLN A 64 -7.65 -6.10 -0.99
CA GLN A 64 -7.50 -7.00 -2.14
C GLN A 64 -6.33 -7.98 -1.96
N TYR A 65 -5.23 -7.55 -1.37
CA TYR A 65 -4.11 -8.42 -1.05
C TYR A 65 -4.49 -9.50 -0.04
N VAL A 66 -5.13 -9.13 1.06
CA VAL A 66 -5.56 -10.07 2.11
C VAL A 66 -6.50 -11.14 1.52
N ASP A 67 -7.48 -10.74 0.74
CA ASP A 67 -8.43 -11.67 0.10
C ASP A 67 -7.70 -12.66 -0.83
N ARG A 68 -6.76 -12.19 -1.65
CA ARG A 68 -5.99 -13.03 -2.56
C ARG A 68 -5.09 -14.02 -1.81
N VAL A 69 -4.41 -13.57 -0.77
CA VAL A 69 -3.57 -14.45 0.06
C VAL A 69 -4.40 -15.51 0.76
N GLN A 70 -5.59 -15.18 1.25
CA GLN A 70 -6.50 -16.15 1.84
C GLN A 70 -6.88 -17.25 0.83
N VAL A 71 -7.23 -16.89 -0.40
CA VAL A 71 -7.53 -17.85 -1.47
C VAL A 71 -6.33 -18.75 -1.78
N VAL A 72 -5.11 -18.21 -1.80
CA VAL A 72 -3.88 -18.99 -2.02
C VAL A 72 -3.69 -20.01 -0.90
N ARG A 73 -3.85 -19.62 0.36
CA ARG A 73 -3.75 -20.51 1.53
C ARG A 73 -4.78 -21.62 1.50
N GLU A 74 -6.05 -21.31 1.27
CA GLU A 74 -7.12 -22.29 1.21
C GLU A 74 -6.88 -23.34 0.12
N LYS A 75 -6.36 -22.95 -1.04
CA LYS A 75 -5.96 -23.89 -2.11
C LYS A 75 -4.78 -24.75 -1.67
N GLY A 76 -3.76 -24.17 -1.06
CA GLY A 76 -2.60 -24.88 -0.53
C GLY A 76 -2.99 -25.93 0.50
N ASP A 77 -3.83 -25.57 1.47
CA ASP A 77 -4.35 -26.49 2.50
C ASP A 77 -5.17 -27.63 1.89
N THR A 78 -5.94 -27.36 0.84
CA THR A 78 -6.70 -28.39 0.12
C THR A 78 -5.75 -29.37 -0.53
N ILE A 79 -4.71 -28.91 -1.24
CA ILE A 79 -3.71 -29.77 -1.88
C ILE A 79 -3.02 -30.65 -0.84
N ILE A 80 -2.61 -30.09 0.29
CA ILE A 80 -1.95 -30.85 1.37
C ILE A 80 -2.87 -31.95 1.93
N LYS A 81 -4.16 -31.68 2.13
CA LYS A 81 -5.14 -32.67 2.58
C LYS A 81 -5.35 -33.80 1.58
N GLU A 82 -5.19 -33.53 0.29
CA GLU A 82 -5.36 -34.52 -0.78
C GLU A 82 -4.12 -35.39 -1.02
N ILE A 83 -2.94 -35.01 -0.51
CA ILE A 83 -1.69 -35.79 -0.69
C ILE A 83 -1.88 -37.28 -0.34
N PRO A 84 -2.53 -37.68 0.76
CA PRO A 84 -2.69 -39.10 1.09
C PRO A 84 -3.55 -39.88 0.09
N VAL A 85 -4.32 -39.20 -0.75
CA VAL A 85 -5.13 -39.85 -1.83
C VAL A 85 -4.22 -40.21 -3.02
N TYR A 86 -3.26 -39.34 -3.35
CA TYR A 86 -2.34 -39.51 -4.49
C TYR A 86 -1.06 -40.25 -4.12
N VAL A 87 -0.62 -40.13 -2.86
CA VAL A 87 0.56 -40.80 -2.32
C VAL A 87 0.11 -41.66 -1.16
N ASP A 88 -0.36 -42.87 -1.46
CA ASP A 88 -0.80 -43.81 -0.45
C ASP A 88 0.35 -44.48 0.32
N ARG A 89 0.02 -45.28 1.32
CA ARG A 89 1.05 -45.92 2.16
C ARG A 89 1.95 -46.89 1.39
N GLU A 90 1.47 -47.47 0.30
CA GLU A 90 2.26 -48.39 -0.51
C GLU A 90 3.27 -47.62 -1.35
N ALA A 91 2.84 -46.54 -1.97
CA ALA A 91 3.72 -45.60 -2.68
C ALA A 91 4.80 -45.00 -1.76
N ASP A 92 4.44 -44.61 -0.54
CA ASP A 92 5.38 -44.09 0.46
C ASP A 92 6.44 -45.11 0.85
N ARG A 93 6.09 -46.40 0.96
CA ARG A 93 7.02 -47.47 1.30
C ARG A 93 7.90 -47.88 0.11
N ALA A 94 7.35 -47.80 -1.09
CA ALA A 94 8.06 -48.19 -2.31
C ALA A 94 9.07 -47.13 -2.77
N CYS A 95 8.83 -45.86 -2.47
CA CYS A 95 9.71 -44.78 -2.86
C CYS A 95 10.77 -44.50 -1.78
N VAL A 96 12.02 -44.77 -2.12
CA VAL A 96 13.18 -44.46 -1.27
C VAL A 96 13.68 -43.04 -1.61
N VAL A 97 13.52 -42.12 -0.70
CA VAL A 97 14.12 -40.78 -0.85
C VAL A 97 15.59 -40.84 -0.37
N PRO A 98 16.57 -40.63 -1.25
CA PRO A 98 17.98 -40.76 -0.85
C PRO A 98 18.46 -39.55 -0.03
N VAL A 99 19.48 -39.75 0.80
CA VAL A 99 20.12 -38.68 1.60
C VAL A 99 20.62 -37.54 0.72
N GLY A 100 21.19 -37.84 -0.45
CA GLY A 100 21.65 -36.82 -1.39
C GLY A 100 20.55 -35.87 -1.87
N PHE A 101 19.34 -36.41 -2.08
CA PHE A 101 18.19 -35.55 -2.42
C PHE A 101 17.86 -34.57 -1.30
N VAL A 102 17.78 -35.07 -0.03
CA VAL A 102 17.50 -34.21 1.12
C VAL A 102 18.58 -33.15 1.29
N ARG A 103 19.84 -33.53 1.16
CA ARG A 103 20.98 -32.62 1.24
C ARG A 103 20.92 -31.51 0.18
N VAL A 104 20.59 -31.85 -1.07
CA VAL A 104 20.44 -30.86 -2.16
C VAL A 104 19.27 -29.94 -1.88
N HIS A 105 18.11 -30.49 -1.47
CA HIS A 105 16.93 -29.73 -1.14
C HIS A 105 17.19 -28.72 0.00
N ASP A 106 17.79 -29.18 1.10
CA ASP A 106 18.07 -28.35 2.27
C ASP A 106 19.12 -27.26 1.98
N GLY A 107 20.15 -27.61 1.18
CA GLY A 107 21.12 -26.64 0.70
C GLY A 107 20.49 -25.56 -0.15
N ALA A 108 19.62 -25.94 -1.08
CA ALA A 108 18.87 -25.01 -1.93
C ALA A 108 17.92 -24.13 -1.09
N ALA A 109 17.21 -24.71 -0.12
CA ALA A 109 16.32 -23.96 0.76
C ALA A 109 17.06 -22.93 1.64
N ALA A 110 18.28 -23.28 2.07
CA ALA A 110 19.17 -22.41 2.86
C ALA A 110 19.98 -21.42 1.99
N ASN A 111 19.89 -21.51 0.66
CA ASN A 111 20.75 -20.77 -0.28
C ASN A 111 22.25 -21.02 -0.02
N LEU A 112 22.60 -22.26 0.29
CA LEU A 112 23.97 -22.70 0.57
C LEU A 112 24.46 -23.65 -0.53
N PRO A 113 25.75 -23.64 -0.87
CA PRO A 113 26.32 -24.62 -1.81
C PRO A 113 26.23 -26.01 -1.23
N VAL A 114 25.87 -26.98 -2.06
CA VAL A 114 25.89 -28.40 -1.74
C VAL A 114 27.25 -28.94 -2.13
N GLY A 115 27.99 -29.52 -1.20
CA GLY A 115 29.32 -30.11 -1.50
C GLY A 115 29.24 -31.27 -2.49
N ASP A 116 30.41 -31.80 -2.90
CA ASP A 116 30.50 -32.87 -3.86
C ASP A 116 29.72 -34.13 -3.44
N PRO A 117 29.15 -34.89 -4.42
CA PRO A 117 28.43 -36.11 -4.13
C PRO A 117 29.34 -37.16 -3.47
N GLY A 118 28.79 -37.87 -2.49
CA GLY A 118 29.49 -38.90 -1.75
C GLY A 118 28.73 -40.24 -1.72
N ALA A 119 29.40 -41.33 -1.37
CA ALA A 119 28.79 -42.66 -1.29
C ALA A 119 27.59 -42.72 -0.33
N ALA A 120 27.56 -41.88 0.71
CA ALA A 120 26.47 -41.78 1.67
C ALA A 120 25.17 -41.19 1.04
N ASP A 121 25.26 -40.48 -0.06
CA ASP A 121 24.12 -39.84 -0.71
C ASP A 121 23.12 -40.83 -1.31
N ALA A 122 23.56 -42.05 -1.61
CA ALA A 122 22.69 -43.10 -2.14
C ALA A 122 21.88 -43.83 -1.02
N ALA A 123 22.24 -43.61 0.24
CA ALA A 123 21.55 -44.26 1.35
C ALA A 123 20.13 -43.74 1.52
N PRO A 124 19.18 -44.56 1.99
CA PRO A 124 17.82 -44.12 2.36
C PRO A 124 17.86 -43.04 3.44
N SER A 125 17.14 -41.94 3.24
CA SER A 125 17.06 -40.85 4.23
C SER A 125 16.00 -41.09 5.31
N GLY A 126 15.10 -42.04 5.12
CA GLY A 126 13.93 -42.23 5.98
C GLY A 126 12.80 -41.22 5.74
N VAL A 127 12.96 -40.28 4.81
CA VAL A 127 11.91 -39.31 4.44
C VAL A 127 10.90 -39.96 3.52
N ALA A 128 9.61 -39.89 3.88
CA ALA A 128 8.51 -40.43 3.08
C ALA A 128 8.22 -39.53 1.86
N LEU A 129 7.76 -40.15 0.75
CA LEU A 129 7.38 -39.41 -0.47
C LEU A 129 6.26 -38.40 -0.19
N SER A 130 5.29 -38.76 0.64
CA SER A 130 4.22 -37.86 1.07
C SER A 130 4.72 -36.63 1.81
N ALA A 131 5.79 -36.77 2.62
CA ALA A 131 6.43 -35.64 3.27
C ALA A 131 7.13 -34.70 2.28
N VAL A 132 7.78 -35.26 1.25
CA VAL A 132 8.34 -34.47 0.15
C VAL A 132 7.24 -33.70 -0.59
N ALA A 133 6.14 -34.38 -0.92
CA ALA A 133 5.00 -33.77 -1.60
C ALA A 133 4.40 -32.61 -0.76
N ALA A 134 4.25 -32.80 0.55
CA ALA A 134 3.76 -31.76 1.44
C ALA A 134 4.71 -30.55 1.51
N THR A 135 6.02 -30.79 1.60
CA THR A 135 7.03 -29.72 1.60
C THR A 135 6.99 -28.91 0.31
N VAL A 136 6.92 -29.60 -0.84
CA VAL A 136 6.84 -28.94 -2.16
C VAL A 136 5.55 -28.12 -2.27
N ALA A 137 4.40 -28.67 -1.87
CA ALA A 137 3.13 -27.97 -1.90
C ALA A 137 3.15 -26.70 -1.02
N ASN A 138 3.74 -26.81 0.16
CA ASN A 138 3.93 -25.68 1.08
C ASN A 138 4.83 -24.59 0.47
N ASN A 139 5.96 -24.99 -0.13
CA ASN A 139 6.86 -24.05 -0.78
C ASN A 139 6.19 -23.31 -1.95
N TYR A 140 5.38 -24.00 -2.74
CA TYR A 140 4.60 -23.34 -3.80
C TYR A 140 3.54 -22.40 -3.24
N THR A 141 2.84 -22.78 -2.17
CA THR A 141 1.88 -21.89 -1.49
C THR A 141 2.57 -20.61 -1.03
N THR A 142 3.71 -20.72 -0.34
CA THR A 142 4.52 -19.57 0.08
C THR A 142 5.00 -18.72 -1.11
N CYS A 143 5.43 -19.38 -2.21
CA CYS A 143 5.82 -18.68 -3.42
C CYS A 143 4.67 -17.85 -4.02
N HIS A 144 3.47 -18.41 -4.06
CA HIS A 144 2.28 -17.68 -4.52
C HIS A 144 1.88 -16.55 -3.58
N GLU A 145 1.98 -16.71 -2.26
CA GLU A 145 1.77 -15.63 -1.29
C GLU A 145 2.75 -14.47 -1.53
N ASN A 146 4.03 -14.77 -1.73
CA ASN A 146 5.05 -13.77 -2.04
C ASN A 146 4.77 -13.05 -3.38
N ALA A 147 4.28 -13.77 -4.38
CA ALA A 147 3.86 -13.19 -5.65
C ALA A 147 2.69 -12.21 -5.47
N GLU A 148 1.68 -12.56 -4.67
CA GLU A 148 0.57 -11.65 -4.34
C GLU A 148 1.03 -10.42 -3.58
N GLN A 149 2.00 -10.56 -2.66
CA GLN A 149 2.62 -9.44 -1.98
C GLN A 149 3.33 -8.49 -2.96
N LEU A 150 4.09 -9.05 -3.91
CA LEU A 150 4.77 -8.26 -4.92
C LEU A 150 3.78 -7.51 -5.84
N ILE A 151 2.70 -8.18 -6.25
CA ILE A 151 1.61 -7.57 -7.05
C ILE A 151 0.98 -6.39 -6.28
N ALA A 152 0.71 -6.57 -4.98
CA ALA A 152 0.14 -5.51 -4.13
C ALA A 152 1.11 -4.31 -3.99
N LEU A 153 2.40 -4.57 -3.77
CA LEU A 153 3.42 -3.53 -3.70
C LEU A 153 3.55 -2.76 -5.02
N GLN A 154 3.56 -3.46 -6.15
CA GLN A 154 3.58 -2.83 -7.48
C GLN A 154 2.33 -1.99 -7.76
N ALA A 155 1.15 -2.46 -7.33
CA ALA A 155 -0.07 -1.68 -7.45
C ALA A 155 0.02 -0.39 -6.63
N ARG A 156 0.50 -0.48 -5.39
CA ARG A 156 0.68 0.69 -4.51
C ARG A 156 1.65 1.72 -5.09
N VAL A 157 2.77 1.27 -5.66
CA VAL A 157 3.74 2.18 -6.30
C VAL A 157 3.12 2.90 -7.49
N ARG A 158 2.41 2.18 -8.37
CA ARG A 158 1.73 2.78 -9.52
C ARG A 158 0.66 3.78 -9.12
N ASP A 159 -0.14 3.46 -8.11
CA ASP A 159 -1.19 4.36 -7.61
C ASP A 159 -0.60 5.62 -6.95
N GLY A 160 0.63 5.54 -6.41
CA GLY A 160 1.36 6.68 -5.86
C GLY A 160 2.06 7.56 -6.92
N GLU A 161 2.34 7.02 -8.11
CA GLU A 161 2.97 7.74 -9.23
C GLU A 161 1.93 8.42 -10.13
N GLU A 162 0.65 8.07 -10.04
CA GLU A 162 -0.41 8.69 -10.83
C GLU A 162 -0.67 10.12 -10.32
N PRO A 163 -0.44 11.17 -11.15
CA PRO A 163 -0.66 12.55 -10.72
C PRO A 163 -2.12 12.73 -10.35
N ALA A 164 -2.37 13.40 -9.23
CA ALA A 164 -3.72 13.78 -8.82
C ALA A 164 -4.38 14.62 -9.92
N PRO A 165 -5.63 14.34 -10.31
CA PRO A 165 -6.37 15.04 -11.35
C PRO A 165 -6.60 16.52 -11.04
#